data_917f16e94aad3e667bb22d4acefef273
#
_entry.id   917f16e94aad3e667bb22d4acefef273
#
_cell.length_a   1.000
_cell.length_b   1.000
_cell.length_c   1.000
_cell.angle_alpha   90.00
_cell.angle_beta   90.00
_cell.angle_gamma   90.00
#
_symmetry.space_group_name_H-M   'P 1'
#
loop_
_entity.id
_entity.type
_entity.pdbx_description
1 polymer ?
#
loop_
_entity_poly.entity_id
_entity_poly.type
_entity_poly.pdbx_seq_one_letter_code
_entity_poly.pdbx_strand_id
1 'polypeptide(L)'
;MVMVGPGTGVAPFLGFLQERRALGHAGDNWLFFGEQHAATDFYYRDELDALRSDGLLTRLDTAFSRDQRSKVYVQDRMREHGPQLWAWLERGAHVYVCGDASRMAKDVDTALREVVSVHGGLDADDAAAYVKRLSSERRYARDVY
;
A
#
# COMPACT_ATOMS: atom_id res chain seq x y z
N MET A 1 -1.42 8.13 5.12
CA MET A 1 -1.15 6.71 5.40
C MET A 1 -1.24 5.91 4.11
N VAL A 2 -0.25 5.09 3.85
CA VAL A 2 -0.23 4.16 2.71
C VAL A 2 -0.39 2.75 3.25
N MET A 3 -1.34 2.01 2.71
CA MET A 3 -1.66 0.64 3.18
C MET A 3 -1.52 -0.33 2.00
N VAL A 4 -0.83 -1.42 2.22
CA VAL A 4 -0.65 -2.47 1.21
C VAL A 4 -1.17 -3.78 1.79
N GLY A 5 -2.31 -4.27 1.26
CA GLY A 5 -2.98 -5.44 1.81
C GLY A 5 -3.56 -6.35 0.73
N PRO A 6 -2.75 -7.23 0.16
CA PRO A 6 -3.28 -8.24 -0.76
C PRO A 6 -4.07 -9.31 -0.02
N GLY A 7 -5.13 -9.79 -0.66
CA GLY A 7 -5.98 -10.84 -0.12
C GLY A 7 -6.61 -10.46 1.21
N THR A 8 -6.55 -11.37 2.18
CA THR A 8 -7.08 -11.16 3.53
C THR A 8 -6.30 -10.10 4.32
N GLY A 9 -5.12 -9.69 3.87
CA GLY A 9 -4.34 -8.63 4.49
C GLY A 9 -5.00 -7.26 4.49
N VAL A 10 -6.09 -7.07 3.73
CA VAL A 10 -6.85 -5.82 3.72
C VAL A 10 -7.68 -5.60 5.00
N ALA A 11 -8.08 -6.66 5.69
CA ALA A 11 -9.00 -6.57 6.81
C ALA A 11 -8.54 -5.62 7.94
N PRO A 12 -7.28 -5.65 8.41
CA PRO A 12 -6.81 -4.69 9.41
C PRO A 12 -6.92 -3.24 8.96
N PHE A 13 -6.77 -2.97 7.68
CA PHE A 13 -6.83 -1.61 7.13
C PHE A 13 -8.25 -1.05 7.14
N LEU A 14 -9.25 -1.89 6.95
CA LEU A 14 -10.65 -1.47 7.13
C LEU A 14 -10.89 -1.00 8.56
N GLY A 15 -10.35 -1.73 9.56
CA GLY A 15 -10.39 -1.34 10.95
C GLY A 15 -9.71 0.00 11.21
N PHE A 16 -8.53 0.21 10.66
CA PHE A 16 -7.79 1.48 10.78
C PHE A 16 -8.57 2.64 10.18
N LEU A 17 -9.15 2.46 9.01
CA LEU A 17 -9.94 3.49 8.35
C LEU A 17 -11.20 3.84 9.15
N GLN A 18 -11.89 2.84 9.68
CA GLN A 18 -13.06 3.03 10.52
C GLN A 18 -12.71 3.78 11.82
N GLU A 19 -11.58 3.45 12.44
CA GLU A 19 -11.10 4.13 13.63
C GLU A 19 -10.75 5.60 13.33
N ARG A 20 -10.05 5.87 12.25
CA ARG A 20 -9.73 7.23 11.84
C ARG A 20 -10.99 8.06 11.59
N ARG A 21 -12.02 7.45 11.01
CA ARG A 21 -13.33 8.05 10.81
C ARG A 21 -14.01 8.40 12.14
N ALA A 22 -14.03 7.44 13.06
CA ALA A 22 -14.64 7.61 14.38
C ALA A 22 -13.95 8.72 15.21
N LEU A 23 -12.62 8.81 15.10
CA LEU A 23 -11.81 9.81 15.80
C LEU A 23 -11.73 11.16 15.09
N GLY A 24 -12.30 11.27 13.88
CA GLY A 24 -12.26 12.49 13.08
C GLY A 24 -10.86 12.87 12.60
N HIS A 25 -9.97 11.90 12.42
CA HIS A 25 -8.62 12.17 11.95
C HIS A 25 -8.65 12.69 10.50
N ALA A 26 -7.94 13.79 10.27
CA ALA A 26 -7.68 14.31 8.94
C ALA A 26 -6.41 13.66 8.37
N GLY A 27 -6.23 13.78 7.07
CA GLY A 27 -5.08 13.24 6.37
C GLY A 27 -5.48 12.22 5.33
N ASP A 28 -4.64 12.08 4.32
CA ASP A 28 -4.93 11.23 3.17
C ASP A 28 -4.64 9.76 3.49
N ASN A 29 -5.45 8.87 2.92
CA ASN A 29 -5.30 7.44 3.03
C ASN A 29 -5.29 6.80 1.65
N TRP A 30 -4.28 5.99 1.38
CA TRP A 30 -4.07 5.31 0.11
C TRP A 30 -3.97 3.81 0.34
N LEU A 31 -4.84 3.04 -0.31
CA LEU A 31 -4.84 1.58 -0.21
C LEU A 31 -4.45 0.95 -1.54
N PHE A 32 -3.48 0.05 -1.47
CA PHE A 32 -3.17 -0.90 -2.54
C PHE A 32 -3.76 -2.25 -2.14
N PHE A 33 -4.75 -2.71 -2.88
CA PHE A 33 -5.44 -3.97 -2.65
C PHE A 33 -5.16 -4.93 -3.81
N GLY A 34 -4.81 -6.18 -3.50
CA GLY A 34 -4.54 -7.18 -4.52
C GLY A 34 -5.26 -8.50 -4.26
N GLU A 35 -5.78 -9.12 -5.32
CA GLU A 35 -6.40 -10.44 -5.30
C GLU A 35 -6.29 -11.07 -6.70
N GLN A 36 -6.76 -12.31 -6.88
CA GLN A 36 -6.66 -12.99 -8.18
C GLN A 36 -7.65 -12.43 -9.20
N HIS A 37 -8.92 -12.33 -8.85
CA HIS A 37 -9.99 -11.88 -9.74
C HIS A 37 -10.92 -10.88 -9.06
N ALA A 38 -11.24 -9.78 -9.74
CA ALA A 38 -12.18 -8.78 -9.23
C ALA A 38 -13.59 -9.35 -9.06
N ALA A 39 -14.05 -10.16 -10.01
CA ALA A 39 -15.41 -10.68 -10.04
C ALA A 39 -15.72 -11.65 -8.90
N THR A 40 -14.71 -12.42 -8.44
CA THR A 40 -14.90 -13.48 -7.45
C THR A 40 -14.23 -13.21 -6.12
N ASP A 41 -13.19 -12.38 -6.10
CA ASP A 41 -12.29 -12.23 -4.95
C ASP A 41 -12.29 -10.83 -4.33
N PHE A 42 -13.06 -9.88 -4.86
CA PHE A 42 -13.13 -8.53 -4.33
C PHE A 42 -14.18 -8.43 -3.21
N TYR A 43 -13.85 -9.03 -2.06
CA TYR A 43 -14.78 -9.22 -0.92
C TYR A 43 -15.22 -7.93 -0.25
N TYR A 44 -14.43 -6.88 -0.27
CA TYR A 44 -14.69 -5.65 0.47
C TYR A 44 -15.03 -4.46 -0.45
N ARG A 45 -15.51 -4.77 -1.66
CA ARG A 45 -15.80 -3.73 -2.67
C ARG A 45 -16.74 -2.66 -2.12
N ASP A 46 -17.85 -3.08 -1.52
CA ASP A 46 -18.89 -2.14 -1.07
C ASP A 46 -18.38 -1.25 0.06
N GLU A 47 -17.64 -1.84 1.01
CA GLU A 47 -17.03 -1.10 2.12
C GLU A 47 -15.98 -0.11 1.63
N LEU A 48 -15.13 -0.51 0.69
CA LEU A 48 -14.10 0.34 0.10
C LEU A 48 -14.71 1.47 -0.72
N ASP A 49 -15.74 1.19 -1.49
CA ASP A 49 -16.47 2.20 -2.25
C ASP A 49 -17.14 3.24 -1.34
N ALA A 50 -17.73 2.81 -0.23
CA ALA A 50 -18.32 3.69 0.76
C ALA A 50 -17.27 4.61 1.40
N LEU A 51 -16.12 4.07 1.81
CA LEU A 51 -15.02 4.83 2.39
C LEU A 51 -14.45 5.85 1.40
N ARG A 52 -14.41 5.49 0.14
CA ARG A 52 -13.94 6.35 -0.93
C ARG A 52 -14.93 7.48 -1.21
N SER A 53 -16.23 7.18 -1.25
CA SER A 53 -17.30 8.17 -1.42
C SER A 53 -17.34 9.16 -0.28
N ASP A 54 -17.05 8.72 0.95
CA ASP A 54 -16.99 9.58 2.14
C ASP A 54 -15.72 10.44 2.18
N GLY A 55 -14.78 10.23 1.27
CA GLY A 55 -13.51 10.96 1.23
C GLY A 55 -12.45 10.46 2.24
N LEU A 56 -12.76 9.45 3.05
CA LEU A 56 -11.82 8.89 4.01
C LEU A 56 -10.71 8.11 3.30
N LEU A 57 -11.06 7.32 2.29
CA LEU A 57 -10.10 6.64 1.42
C LEU A 57 -9.82 7.55 0.21
N THR A 58 -8.68 8.21 0.21
CA THR A 58 -8.30 9.20 -0.81
C THR A 58 -8.00 8.53 -2.14
N ARG A 59 -7.26 7.43 -2.12
CA ARG A 59 -6.88 6.65 -3.30
C ARG A 59 -7.01 5.17 -3.05
N LEU A 60 -7.47 4.46 -4.08
CA LEU A 60 -7.53 3.00 -4.12
C LEU A 60 -6.92 2.52 -5.43
N ASP A 61 -5.87 1.74 -5.35
CA ASP A 61 -5.27 1.07 -6.49
C ASP A 61 -5.40 -0.44 -6.31
N THR A 62 -5.95 -1.11 -7.31
CA THR A 62 -6.22 -2.55 -7.26
C THR A 62 -5.34 -3.30 -8.24
N ALA A 63 -4.97 -4.51 -7.86
CA ALA A 63 -4.24 -5.43 -8.72
C ALA A 63 -4.93 -6.80 -8.66
N PHE A 64 -5.53 -7.21 -9.76
CA PHE A 64 -6.16 -8.53 -9.90
C PHE A 64 -5.27 -9.38 -10.79
N SER A 65 -4.47 -10.25 -10.17
CA SER A 65 -3.32 -10.90 -10.82
C SER A 65 -3.70 -11.79 -12.00
N ARG A 66 -4.95 -12.22 -12.11
CA ARG A 66 -5.43 -13.12 -13.18
C ARG A 66 -6.54 -12.54 -14.06
N ASP A 67 -6.87 -11.26 -13.93
CA ASP A 67 -7.92 -10.60 -14.74
C ASP A 67 -7.40 -10.13 -16.11
N GLN A 68 -6.09 -10.10 -16.31
CA GLN A 68 -5.46 -9.70 -17.56
C GLN A 68 -4.45 -10.76 -18.01
N ARG A 69 -3.95 -10.62 -19.26
CA ARG A 69 -3.02 -11.57 -19.87
C ARG A 69 -1.73 -11.72 -19.06
N SER A 70 -1.16 -10.60 -18.61
CA SER A 70 0.02 -10.59 -17.74
C SER A 70 -0.41 -10.42 -16.29
N LYS A 71 0.22 -11.16 -15.38
CA LYS A 71 -0.08 -11.03 -13.95
C LYS A 71 0.33 -9.67 -13.43
N VAL A 72 -0.58 -9.01 -12.71
CA VAL A 72 -0.35 -7.71 -12.05
C VAL A 72 -0.55 -7.88 -10.55
N TYR A 73 0.42 -7.42 -9.78
CA TYR A 73 0.42 -7.49 -8.32
C TYR A 73 0.47 -6.08 -7.72
N VAL A 74 0.25 -5.97 -6.40
CA VAL A 74 0.28 -4.67 -5.70
C VAL A 74 1.62 -3.95 -5.88
N GLN A 75 2.74 -4.66 -5.89
CA GLN A 75 4.06 -4.06 -6.12
C GLN A 75 4.18 -3.43 -7.51
N ASP A 76 3.50 -3.98 -8.52
CA ASP A 76 3.48 -3.41 -9.86
C ASP A 76 2.72 -2.09 -9.87
N ARG A 77 1.60 -2.01 -9.14
CA ARG A 77 0.86 -0.75 -8.96
C ARG A 77 1.66 0.28 -8.19
N MET A 78 2.44 -0.13 -7.20
CA MET A 78 3.35 0.77 -6.48
C MET A 78 4.37 1.41 -7.43
N ARG A 79 4.97 0.61 -8.32
CA ARG A 79 5.93 1.10 -9.31
C ARG A 79 5.27 2.04 -10.32
N GLU A 80 4.09 1.71 -10.78
CA GLU A 80 3.31 2.50 -11.72
C GLU A 80 3.01 3.91 -11.16
N HIS A 81 2.72 3.99 -9.87
CA HIS A 81 2.43 5.24 -9.17
C HIS A 81 3.62 5.74 -8.34
N GLY A 82 4.83 5.39 -8.75
CA GLY A 82 6.05 5.73 -8.04
C GLY A 82 6.23 7.19 -7.70
N PRO A 83 6.04 8.14 -8.65
CA PRO A 83 6.18 9.57 -8.35
C PRO A 83 5.24 10.04 -7.26
N GLN A 84 3.98 9.62 -7.28
CA GLN A 84 2.99 9.98 -6.28
C GLN A 84 3.33 9.34 -4.91
N LEU A 85 3.75 8.08 -4.91
CA LEU A 85 4.14 7.38 -3.69
C LEU A 85 5.36 8.05 -3.05
N TRP A 86 6.35 8.43 -3.84
CA TRP A 86 7.50 9.20 -3.36
C TRP A 86 7.06 10.54 -2.74
N ALA A 87 6.16 11.27 -3.40
CA ALA A 87 5.64 12.53 -2.87
C ALA A 87 4.94 12.35 -1.52
N TRP A 88 4.18 11.26 -1.36
CA TRP A 88 3.53 10.94 -0.07
C TRP A 88 4.57 10.65 1.01
N LEU A 89 5.62 9.90 0.71
CA LEU A 89 6.71 9.62 1.66
C LEU A 89 7.41 10.90 2.10
N GLU A 90 7.68 11.82 1.17
CA GLU A 90 8.32 13.11 1.46
C GLU A 90 7.43 14.02 2.32
N ARG A 91 6.12 13.87 2.25
CA ARG A 91 5.17 14.58 3.12
C ARG A 91 5.01 13.92 4.49
N GLY A 92 5.75 12.87 4.79
CA GLY A 92 5.73 12.20 6.07
C GLY A 92 4.76 11.03 6.18
N ALA A 93 4.29 10.46 5.06
CA ALA A 93 3.36 9.34 5.09
C ALA A 93 3.95 8.12 5.79
N HIS A 94 3.09 7.40 6.50
CA HIS A 94 3.39 6.09 7.08
C HIS A 94 2.96 4.99 6.11
N VAL A 95 3.71 3.91 6.05
CA VAL A 95 3.45 2.76 5.18
C VAL A 95 3.20 1.52 6.04
N TYR A 96 2.09 0.85 5.81
CA TYR A 96 1.72 -0.38 6.50
C TYR A 96 1.50 -1.49 5.48
N VAL A 97 2.10 -2.66 5.73
CA VAL A 97 1.97 -3.85 4.88
C VAL A 97 1.42 -4.99 5.72
N CYS A 98 0.30 -5.56 5.30
CA CYS A 98 -0.31 -6.73 5.94
C CYS A 98 -0.51 -7.84 4.92
N GLY A 99 -0.27 -9.07 5.31
CA GLY A 99 -0.55 -10.24 4.48
C GLY A 99 0.52 -11.33 4.57
N ASP A 100 0.57 -12.19 3.54
CA ASP A 100 1.50 -13.31 3.48
C ASP A 100 2.96 -12.86 3.45
N ALA A 101 3.77 -13.37 4.38
CA ALA A 101 5.16 -12.98 4.57
C ALA A 101 6.11 -13.53 3.49
N SER A 102 5.78 -14.66 2.88
CA SER A 102 6.76 -15.47 2.14
C SER A 102 7.32 -14.76 0.92
N ARG A 103 6.47 -14.19 0.08
CA ARG A 103 6.87 -13.57 -1.18
C ARG A 103 6.44 -12.12 -1.28
N MET A 104 5.19 -11.85 -0.92
CA MET A 104 4.57 -10.54 -1.08
C MET A 104 5.35 -9.45 -0.32
N ALA A 105 5.69 -9.68 0.93
CA ALA A 105 6.39 -8.68 1.75
C ALA A 105 7.76 -8.32 1.15
N LYS A 106 8.49 -9.30 0.61
CA LYS A 106 9.77 -9.07 -0.07
C LYS A 106 9.59 -8.27 -1.34
N ASP A 107 8.59 -8.61 -2.15
CA ASP A 107 8.33 -7.94 -3.42
C ASP A 107 7.85 -6.50 -3.20
N VAL A 108 7.03 -6.27 -2.19
CA VAL A 108 6.60 -4.91 -1.78
C VAL A 108 7.80 -4.11 -1.27
N ASP A 109 8.66 -4.70 -0.45
CA ASP A 109 9.87 -4.04 0.06
C ASP A 109 10.80 -3.64 -1.09
N THR A 110 11.02 -4.54 -2.05
CA THR A 110 11.81 -4.27 -3.24
C THR A 110 11.21 -3.11 -4.05
N ALA A 111 9.89 -3.13 -4.28
CA ALA A 111 9.20 -2.06 -5.00
C ALA A 111 9.32 -0.72 -4.29
N LEU A 112 9.19 -0.70 -2.96
CA LEU A 112 9.34 0.53 -2.17
C LEU A 112 10.76 1.10 -2.31
N ARG A 113 11.78 0.27 -2.24
CA ARG A 113 13.18 0.70 -2.46
C ARG A 113 13.41 1.23 -3.86
N GLU A 114 12.84 0.60 -4.88
CA GLU A 114 12.92 1.06 -6.26
C GLU A 114 12.26 2.43 -6.44
N VAL A 115 11.10 2.65 -5.85
CA VAL A 115 10.42 3.94 -5.88
C VAL A 115 11.29 5.04 -5.26
N VAL A 116 11.88 4.75 -4.10
CA VAL A 116 12.79 5.68 -3.41
C VAL A 116 14.04 5.96 -4.25
N SER A 117 14.62 4.93 -4.84
CA SER A 117 15.80 5.08 -5.70
C SER A 117 15.53 5.91 -6.96
N VAL A 118 14.50 5.53 -7.71
CA VAL A 118 14.18 6.15 -9.00
C VAL A 118 13.68 7.59 -8.82
N HIS A 119 12.70 7.79 -7.96
CA HIS A 119 12.03 9.07 -7.81
C HIS A 119 12.69 9.99 -6.78
N GLY A 120 13.44 9.42 -5.84
CA GLY A 120 14.26 10.17 -4.89
C GLY A 120 15.65 10.53 -5.40
N GLY A 121 16.06 9.97 -6.54
CA GLY A 121 17.39 10.19 -7.09
C GLY A 121 18.51 9.61 -6.24
N LEU A 122 18.25 8.49 -5.55
CA LEU A 122 19.19 7.81 -4.66
C LEU A 122 19.75 6.55 -5.31
N ASP A 123 20.98 6.19 -4.99
CA ASP A 123 21.51 4.87 -5.37
C ASP A 123 20.87 3.76 -4.53
N ALA A 124 21.18 2.50 -4.84
CA ALA A 124 20.58 1.35 -4.18
C ALA A 124 20.87 1.34 -2.66
N ASP A 125 22.09 1.70 -2.26
CA ASP A 125 22.49 1.70 -0.85
C ASP A 125 21.79 2.82 -0.07
N ASP A 126 21.71 4.01 -0.63
CA ASP A 126 21.02 5.15 -0.01
C ASP A 126 19.51 4.94 0.03
N ALA A 127 18.93 4.31 -1.00
CA ALA A 127 17.51 3.93 -0.99
C ALA A 127 17.21 2.91 0.11
N ALA A 128 18.06 1.89 0.26
CA ALA A 128 17.94 0.90 1.35
C ALA A 128 18.06 1.58 2.72
N ALA A 129 18.96 2.51 2.89
CA ALA A 129 19.14 3.28 4.13
C ALA A 129 17.90 4.14 4.43
N TYR A 130 17.31 4.76 3.41
CA TYR A 130 16.08 5.53 3.54
C TYR A 130 14.93 4.66 4.06
N VAL A 131 14.70 3.50 3.45
CA VAL A 131 13.64 2.57 3.86
C VAL A 131 13.90 2.03 5.27
N LYS A 132 15.15 1.72 5.62
CA LYS A 132 15.53 1.32 6.98
C LYS A 132 15.23 2.42 8.00
N ARG A 133 15.47 3.67 7.65
CA ARG A 133 15.16 4.82 8.52
C ARG A 133 13.65 4.96 8.72
N LEU A 134 12.83 4.74 7.68
CA LEU A 134 11.38 4.71 7.81
C LEU A 134 10.95 3.70 8.87
N SER A 135 11.52 2.50 8.86
CA SER A 135 11.24 1.47 9.87
C SER A 135 11.66 1.90 11.27
N SER A 136 12.85 2.47 11.42
CA SER A 136 13.35 2.93 12.72
C SER A 136 12.54 4.10 13.29
N GLU A 137 11.97 4.94 12.44
CA GLU A 137 11.09 6.04 12.80
C GLU A 137 9.62 5.59 12.96
N ARG A 138 9.36 4.30 12.87
CA ARG A 138 8.01 3.71 12.93
C ARG A 138 7.06 4.21 11.84
N ARG A 139 7.62 4.58 10.70
CA ARG A 139 6.85 5.00 9.52
C ARG A 139 6.67 3.88 8.50
N TYR A 140 7.30 2.74 8.70
CA TYR A 140 7.16 1.55 7.85
C TYR A 140 7.00 0.34 8.76
N ALA A 141 5.80 -0.22 8.79
CA ALA A 141 5.46 -1.37 9.62
C ALA A 141 4.87 -2.50 8.77
N ARG A 142 5.24 -3.72 9.10
CA ARG A 142 4.77 -4.93 8.43
C ARG A 142 4.15 -5.86 9.45
N ASP A 143 2.91 -6.26 9.21
CA ASP A 143 2.23 -7.33 9.94
C ASP A 143 2.01 -8.48 8.95
N VAL A 144 3.00 -9.36 8.88
CA VAL A 144 3.08 -10.43 7.89
C VAL A 144 3.17 -11.79 8.56
N TYR A 145 2.53 -12.80 7.95
CA TYR A 145 2.41 -14.15 8.50
C TYR A 145 2.62 -15.26 7.48
#